data_6b6b02ce8b9d3537d116c09e8c32d2b9
#
_entry.id   6b6b02ce8b9d3537d116c09e8c32d2b9
#
_cell.length_a   1.000
_cell.length_b   1.000
_cell.length_c   1.000
_cell.angle_alpha   90.00
_cell.angle_beta   90.00
_cell.angle_gamma   90.00
#
_symmetry.space_group_name_H-M   'P 1'
#
loop_
_entity.id
_entity.type
_entity.pdbx_description
1 polymer ?
#
loop_
_entity_poly.entity_id
_entity_poly.type
_entity_poly.pdbx_seq_one_letter_code
_entity_poly.pdbx_strand_id
1 'polypeptide(L)'
;AQSAGISIPTLCHHEKLEPFGGCRLCIVEVESRGWTKLVVSCVYPVEEKLVVRTRSEKVDRIRKTILELLLAHAPDSPELKRFAQDYDADKDRYEKDASFCIHCGLCVRYCAEVKKADAIGFVDRGIRKEISFIPEIAARACNDCKECFPLCPTSYLQAAFVLTEALAFPSAPSDNGPAK
;
A
#
# COMPACT_ATOMS: atom_id res chain seq x y z
N ALA A 1 13.77 -14.18 -6.41
CA ALA A 1 12.61 -15.05 -6.25
C ALA A 1 11.74 -15.01 -7.51
N GLN A 2 11.19 -13.87 -7.88
CA GLN A 2 10.30 -13.73 -9.06
C GLN A 2 10.96 -14.23 -10.34
N SER A 3 12.22 -13.89 -10.60
CA SER A 3 12.98 -14.39 -11.76
C SER A 3 13.15 -15.92 -11.79
N ALA A 4 13.02 -16.58 -10.63
CA ALA A 4 13.05 -18.03 -10.48
C ALA A 4 11.63 -18.64 -10.41
N GLY A 5 10.58 -17.89 -10.71
CA GLY A 5 9.19 -18.36 -10.63
C GLY A 5 8.65 -18.52 -9.22
N ILE A 6 9.36 -18.03 -8.20
CA ILE A 6 8.93 -18.14 -6.80
C ILE A 6 8.15 -16.89 -6.42
N SER A 7 6.86 -17.06 -6.14
CA SER A 7 5.98 -15.98 -5.71
C SER A 7 6.12 -15.73 -4.20
N ILE A 8 6.33 -14.47 -3.83
CA ILE A 8 6.28 -13.98 -2.46
C ILE A 8 5.20 -12.89 -2.42
N PRO A 9 4.15 -13.00 -1.59
CA PRO A 9 3.08 -12.03 -1.57
C PRO A 9 3.55 -10.68 -1.05
N THR A 10 3.06 -9.60 -1.66
CA THR A 10 3.40 -8.23 -1.27
C THR A 10 2.28 -7.26 -1.66
N LEU A 11 2.11 -6.18 -0.87
CA LEU A 11 1.12 -5.13 -1.08
C LEU A 11 1.73 -3.73 -1.17
N CYS A 12 3.02 -3.58 -0.86
CA CYS A 12 3.70 -2.28 -0.84
C CYS A 12 4.97 -2.23 -1.70
N HIS A 13 5.16 -3.23 -2.54
CA HIS A 13 6.30 -3.30 -3.46
C HIS A 13 5.87 -2.89 -4.87
N HIS A 14 6.72 -2.14 -5.54
CA HIS A 14 6.60 -1.78 -6.94
C HIS A 14 8.01 -1.66 -7.54
N GLU A 15 8.21 -2.13 -8.76
CA GLU A 15 9.52 -2.21 -9.42
C GLU A 15 10.25 -0.87 -9.57
N LYS A 16 9.49 0.23 -9.68
CA LYS A 16 10.03 1.60 -9.84
C LYS A 16 10.27 2.31 -8.52
N LEU A 17 10.05 1.64 -7.39
CA LEU A 17 10.15 2.24 -6.06
C LEU A 17 11.18 1.51 -5.22
N GLU A 18 11.90 2.25 -4.39
CA GLU A 18 12.77 1.66 -3.39
C GLU A 18 12.00 0.72 -2.44
N PRO A 19 12.62 -0.34 -1.92
CA PRO A 19 11.96 -1.20 -0.95
C PRO A 19 11.49 -0.45 0.31
N PHE A 20 10.25 -0.71 0.74
CA PHE A 20 9.65 0.02 1.86
C PHE A 20 9.40 -0.82 3.12
N GLY A 21 9.07 -2.10 2.97
CA GLY A 21 8.82 -3.01 4.08
C GLY A 21 7.56 -2.69 4.91
N GLY A 22 6.64 -1.87 4.41
CA GLY A 22 5.48 -1.38 5.17
C GLY A 22 4.42 -2.44 5.45
N CYS A 23 3.99 -3.21 4.45
CA CYS A 23 2.89 -4.18 4.59
C CYS A 23 3.26 -5.47 5.33
N ARG A 24 4.54 -5.79 5.44
CA ARG A 24 5.09 -6.99 6.09
C ARG A 24 4.67 -8.34 5.48
N LEU A 25 3.82 -8.37 4.48
CA LEU A 25 3.28 -9.60 3.90
C LEU A 25 4.37 -10.46 3.23
N CYS A 26 5.45 -9.84 2.73
CA CYS A 26 6.59 -10.52 2.13
C CYS A 26 7.55 -11.19 3.15
N ILE A 27 7.08 -11.44 4.37
CA ILE A 27 7.86 -12.13 5.39
C ILE A 27 8.27 -13.53 4.92
N VAL A 28 9.51 -13.89 5.16
CA VAL A 28 10.10 -15.22 4.86
C VAL A 28 10.98 -15.67 6.01
N GLU A 29 11.26 -16.94 6.06
CA GLU A 29 12.22 -17.51 6.99
C GLU A 29 13.56 -17.69 6.28
N VAL A 30 14.61 -17.12 6.85
CA VAL A 30 15.98 -17.24 6.33
C VAL A 30 16.84 -18.02 7.28
N GLU A 31 17.69 -18.87 6.74
CA GLU A 31 18.71 -19.60 7.46
C GLU A 31 20.09 -19.17 6.95
N SER A 32 20.92 -18.70 7.86
CA SER A 32 22.29 -18.30 7.58
C SER A 32 23.17 -18.65 8.79
N ARG A 33 24.31 -19.25 8.56
CA ARG A 33 25.32 -19.60 9.59
C ARG A 33 24.74 -20.32 10.82
N GLY A 34 23.76 -21.23 10.60
CA GLY A 34 23.12 -22.01 11.67
C GLY A 34 22.04 -21.27 12.48
N TRP A 35 21.68 -20.05 12.09
CA TRP A 35 20.59 -19.29 12.70
C TRP A 35 19.41 -19.18 11.73
N THR A 36 18.22 -19.38 12.27
CA THR A 36 16.97 -19.21 11.53
C THR A 36 16.24 -17.97 12.07
N LYS A 37 15.87 -17.05 11.20
CA LYS A 37 15.10 -15.85 11.56
C LYS A 37 14.05 -15.50 10.52
N LEU A 38 13.03 -14.77 10.95
CA LEU A 38 12.02 -14.19 10.07
C LEU A 38 12.45 -12.79 9.63
N VAL A 39 12.36 -12.54 8.33
CA VAL A 39 12.73 -11.26 7.75
C VAL A 39 11.71 -10.82 6.71
N VAL A 40 11.68 -9.53 6.45
CA VAL A 40 10.87 -8.92 5.38
C VAL A 40 11.71 -8.93 4.11
N SER A 41 11.36 -9.80 3.16
CA SER A 41 12.23 -10.10 2.00
C SER A 41 12.51 -8.92 1.09
N CYS A 42 11.59 -7.96 0.97
CA CYS A 42 11.78 -6.80 0.10
C CYS A 42 12.90 -5.84 0.55
N VAL A 43 13.28 -5.88 1.82
CA VAL A 43 14.36 -5.03 2.39
C VAL A 43 15.54 -5.83 2.94
N TYR A 44 15.50 -7.15 2.82
CA TYR A 44 16.57 -8.00 3.33
C TYR A 44 17.64 -8.22 2.26
N PRO A 45 18.92 -7.97 2.54
CA PRO A 45 20.01 -8.16 1.60
C PRO A 45 20.18 -9.66 1.26
N VAL A 46 20.48 -9.94 0.00
CA VAL A 46 20.81 -11.27 -0.46
C VAL A 46 22.29 -11.55 -0.18
N GLU A 47 22.58 -12.65 0.52
CA GLU A 47 23.92 -13.11 0.84
C GLU A 47 24.19 -14.46 0.14
N GLU A 48 25.46 -14.79 -0.08
CA GLU A 48 25.84 -16.11 -0.58
C GLU A 48 25.42 -17.21 0.39
N LYS A 49 24.94 -18.32 -0.16
CA LYS A 49 24.48 -19.49 0.61
C LYS A 49 23.28 -19.24 1.53
N LEU A 50 22.57 -18.13 1.34
CA LEU A 50 21.34 -17.86 2.07
C LEU A 50 20.27 -18.88 1.67
N VAL A 51 19.76 -19.64 2.63
CA VAL A 51 18.60 -20.51 2.44
C VAL A 51 17.35 -19.75 2.83
N VAL A 52 16.38 -19.66 1.90
CA VAL A 52 15.14 -18.91 2.10
C VAL A 52 13.96 -19.85 1.99
N ARG A 53 13.15 -19.95 3.06
CA ARG A 53 11.87 -20.66 3.04
C ARG A 53 10.76 -19.62 2.88
N THR A 54 10.14 -19.61 1.72
CA THR A 54 9.04 -18.68 1.39
C THR A 54 7.69 -19.13 1.95
N ARG A 55 7.59 -20.42 2.35
CA ARG A 55 6.44 -21.02 3.03
C ARG A 55 6.95 -21.87 4.18
N SER A 56 6.35 -21.74 5.34
CA SER A 56 6.46 -22.63 6.50
C SER A 56 5.25 -22.36 7.40
N GLU A 57 4.93 -23.26 8.31
CA GLU A 57 3.84 -23.07 9.27
C GLU A 57 3.95 -21.72 9.99
N LYS A 58 5.16 -21.32 10.36
CA LYS A 58 5.46 -20.06 11.04
C LYS A 58 5.23 -18.84 10.14
N VAL A 59 5.70 -18.89 8.90
CA VAL A 59 5.50 -17.85 7.89
C VAL A 59 4.03 -17.69 7.58
N ASP A 60 3.32 -18.78 7.32
CA ASP A 60 1.92 -18.77 6.94
C ASP A 60 1.03 -18.26 8.07
N ARG A 61 1.29 -18.64 9.32
CA ARG A 61 0.59 -18.13 10.50
C ARG A 61 0.75 -16.61 10.65
N ILE A 62 1.94 -16.08 10.40
CA ILE A 62 2.19 -14.64 10.48
C ILE A 62 1.47 -13.91 9.34
N ARG A 63 1.52 -14.43 8.11
CA ARG A 63 0.79 -13.85 6.98
C ARG A 63 -0.72 -13.85 7.21
N LYS A 64 -1.25 -14.94 7.74
CA LYS A 64 -2.65 -15.03 8.17
C LYS A 64 -3.01 -13.87 9.10
N THR A 65 -2.27 -13.69 10.18
CA THR A 65 -2.53 -12.60 11.15
C THR A 65 -2.40 -11.22 10.52
N ILE A 66 -1.41 -10.99 9.66
CA ILE A 66 -1.27 -9.71 8.93
C ILE A 66 -2.49 -9.45 8.06
N LEU A 67 -2.95 -10.45 7.31
CA LEU A 67 -4.12 -10.32 6.45
C LEU A 67 -5.40 -10.05 7.23
N GLU A 68 -5.58 -10.71 8.37
CA GLU A 68 -6.71 -10.48 9.28
C GLU A 68 -6.74 -9.03 9.80
N LEU A 69 -5.56 -8.48 10.17
CA LEU A 69 -5.43 -7.08 10.58
C LEU A 69 -5.71 -6.11 9.41
N LEU A 70 -5.18 -6.39 8.21
CA LEU A 70 -5.41 -5.54 7.04
C LEU A 70 -6.88 -5.57 6.58
N LEU A 71 -7.55 -6.72 6.72
CA LEU A 71 -8.99 -6.84 6.43
C LEU A 71 -9.87 -6.11 7.44
N ALA A 72 -9.39 -5.85 8.66
CA ALA A 72 -10.09 -4.99 9.61
C ALA A 72 -10.16 -3.54 9.09
N HIS A 73 -9.12 -3.06 8.40
CA HIS A 73 -9.07 -1.72 7.81
C HIS A 73 -9.73 -1.63 6.43
N ALA A 74 -9.56 -2.64 5.58
CA ALA A 74 -10.06 -2.63 4.20
C ALA A 74 -10.78 -3.94 3.86
N PRO A 75 -11.96 -4.19 4.45
CA PRO A 75 -12.67 -5.47 4.35
C PRO A 75 -13.13 -5.79 2.93
N ASP A 76 -13.30 -4.80 2.09
CA ASP A 76 -13.81 -4.96 0.72
C ASP A 76 -12.74 -5.04 -0.36
N SER A 77 -11.46 -4.90 0.00
CA SER A 77 -10.36 -5.02 -0.94
C SER A 77 -10.33 -6.39 -1.64
N PRO A 78 -10.47 -6.45 -2.98
CA PRO A 78 -10.41 -7.72 -3.71
C PRO A 78 -9.04 -8.39 -3.55
N GLU A 79 -7.97 -7.61 -3.52
CA GLU A 79 -6.60 -8.11 -3.38
C GLU A 79 -6.37 -8.76 -2.00
N LEU A 80 -6.86 -8.13 -0.92
CA LEU A 80 -6.78 -8.71 0.41
C LEU A 80 -7.63 -9.97 0.55
N LYS A 81 -8.84 -9.99 -0.03
CA LYS A 81 -9.71 -11.16 -0.04
C LYS A 81 -9.05 -12.34 -0.77
N ARG A 82 -8.37 -12.11 -1.89
CA ARG A 82 -7.63 -13.11 -2.62
C ARG A 82 -6.51 -13.72 -1.75
N PHE A 83 -5.66 -12.89 -1.14
CA PHE A 83 -4.63 -13.38 -0.23
C PHE A 83 -5.20 -14.07 1.01
N ALA A 84 -6.33 -13.59 1.53
CA ALA A 84 -6.97 -14.22 2.69
C ALA A 84 -7.36 -15.68 2.42
N GLN A 85 -7.83 -15.97 1.21
CA GLN A 85 -8.14 -17.35 0.79
C GLN A 85 -6.87 -18.22 0.77
N ASP A 86 -5.74 -17.69 0.26
CA ASP A 86 -4.47 -18.41 0.16
C ASP A 86 -3.87 -18.81 1.53
N TYR A 87 -4.21 -18.04 2.58
CA TYR A 87 -3.68 -18.21 3.94
C TYR A 87 -4.74 -18.57 4.98
N ASP A 88 -5.96 -18.88 4.56
CA ASP A 88 -7.09 -19.21 5.46
C ASP A 88 -7.28 -18.12 6.55
N ALA A 89 -7.20 -16.86 6.16
CA ALA A 89 -7.34 -15.74 7.08
C ALA A 89 -8.83 -15.46 7.37
N ASP A 90 -9.15 -15.32 8.65
CA ASP A 90 -10.49 -15.00 9.11
C ASP A 90 -10.75 -13.50 8.99
N LYS A 91 -11.60 -13.13 8.05
CA LYS A 91 -11.96 -11.73 7.79
C LYS A 91 -12.69 -11.06 8.97
N ASP A 92 -13.26 -11.83 9.87
CA ASP A 92 -14.09 -11.32 10.97
C ASP A 92 -13.41 -11.45 12.35
N ARG A 93 -12.13 -11.84 12.37
CA ARG A 93 -11.37 -12.00 13.62
C ARG A 93 -11.22 -10.70 14.43
N TYR A 94 -11.09 -9.57 13.75
CA TYR A 94 -10.92 -8.26 14.39
C TYR A 94 -12.09 -7.34 14.05
N GLU A 95 -12.41 -6.44 14.98
CA GLU A 95 -13.39 -5.39 14.77
C GLU A 95 -12.99 -4.55 13.55
N LYS A 96 -13.99 -4.16 12.73
CA LYS A 96 -13.76 -3.37 11.53
C LYS A 96 -13.54 -1.90 11.89
N ASP A 97 -12.39 -1.40 11.50
CA ASP A 97 -12.07 0.02 11.45
C ASP A 97 -11.90 0.39 9.97
N ALA A 98 -13.02 0.69 9.32
CA ALA A 98 -13.07 0.88 7.86
C ALA A 98 -12.43 2.20 7.44
N SER A 99 -11.14 2.36 7.68
CA SER A 99 -10.32 3.45 7.13
C SER A 99 -10.05 3.29 5.63
N PHE A 100 -10.32 2.08 5.09
CA PHE A 100 -10.10 1.68 3.70
C PHE A 100 -8.66 1.82 3.19
N CYS A 101 -7.75 2.35 3.99
CA CYS A 101 -6.34 2.53 3.66
C CYS A 101 -5.46 1.63 4.53
N ILE A 102 -4.63 0.79 3.91
CA ILE A 102 -3.68 -0.10 4.59
C ILE A 102 -2.28 0.52 4.76
N HIS A 103 -2.14 1.81 4.52
CA HIS A 103 -0.90 2.58 4.66
C HIS A 103 0.31 1.96 3.91
N CYS A 104 0.07 1.29 2.78
CA CYS A 104 1.12 0.65 1.99
C CYS A 104 2.12 1.66 1.38
N GLY A 105 1.73 2.93 1.27
CA GLY A 105 2.57 4.02 0.81
C GLY A 105 2.84 4.03 -0.70
N LEU A 106 2.26 3.16 -1.50
CA LEU A 106 2.51 3.12 -2.95
C LEU A 106 2.15 4.45 -3.62
N CYS A 107 0.98 5.02 -3.32
CA CYS A 107 0.53 6.28 -3.92
C CYS A 107 1.45 7.45 -3.56
N VAL A 108 1.79 7.61 -2.28
CA VAL A 108 2.66 8.69 -1.78
C VAL A 108 4.04 8.59 -2.42
N ARG A 109 4.63 7.41 -2.37
CA ARG A 109 5.98 7.18 -2.87
C ARG A 109 6.05 7.26 -4.39
N TYR A 110 5.06 6.74 -5.10
CA TYR A 110 5.02 6.85 -6.56
C TYR A 110 4.89 8.32 -7.00
N CYS A 111 4.06 9.09 -6.33
CA CYS A 111 3.92 10.52 -6.59
C CYS A 111 5.24 11.28 -6.35
N ALA A 112 5.94 10.99 -5.26
CA ALA A 112 7.19 11.64 -4.91
C ALA A 112 8.38 11.13 -5.75
N GLU A 113 8.58 9.79 -5.81
CA GLU A 113 9.79 9.20 -6.37
C GLU A 113 9.76 9.13 -7.91
N VAL A 114 8.59 8.84 -8.51
CA VAL A 114 8.44 8.64 -9.96
C VAL A 114 7.91 9.89 -10.65
N LYS A 115 6.85 10.49 -10.12
CA LYS A 115 6.21 11.66 -10.74
C LYS A 115 6.85 12.98 -10.33
N LYS A 116 7.58 13.03 -9.20
CA LYS A 116 8.20 14.25 -8.64
C LYS A 116 7.20 15.38 -8.41
N ALA A 117 5.94 15.02 -8.11
CA ALA A 117 4.85 15.98 -7.98
C ALA A 117 4.47 16.28 -6.52
N ASP A 118 4.73 15.35 -5.59
CA ASP A 118 4.43 15.51 -4.16
C ASP A 118 2.98 15.95 -3.86
N ALA A 119 2.02 15.54 -4.72
CA ALA A 119 0.63 15.95 -4.63
C ALA A 119 -0.19 15.17 -3.59
N ILE A 120 0.39 14.13 -3.01
CA ILE A 120 -0.22 13.28 -1.99
C ILE A 120 0.83 12.92 -0.95
N GLY A 121 0.47 12.98 0.32
CA GLY A 121 1.38 12.72 1.44
C GLY A 121 0.72 11.93 2.56
N PHE A 122 1.52 11.49 3.53
CA PHE A 122 1.02 11.04 4.81
C PHE A 122 0.81 12.24 5.72
N VAL A 123 -0.35 12.28 6.37
CA VAL A 123 -0.68 13.25 7.41
C VAL A 123 -0.92 12.53 8.74
N ASP A 124 -0.80 13.25 9.83
CA ASP A 124 -0.89 12.73 11.18
C ASP A 124 0.10 11.58 11.50
N ARG A 125 -0.08 10.95 12.65
CA ARG A 125 0.80 9.87 13.10
C ARG A 125 0.06 8.86 13.99
N GLY A 126 0.68 7.70 14.19
CA GLY A 126 0.11 6.61 14.98
C GLY A 126 -1.17 6.09 14.36
N ILE A 127 -2.20 5.89 15.18
CA ILE A 127 -3.50 5.38 14.74
C ILE A 127 -4.29 6.37 13.88
N ARG A 128 -3.93 7.66 13.92
CA ARG A 128 -4.57 8.70 13.10
C ARG A 128 -3.86 8.96 11.78
N LYS A 129 -2.77 8.23 11.51
CA LYS A 129 -2.05 8.38 10.24
C LYS A 129 -2.97 8.05 9.08
N GLU A 130 -3.01 8.94 8.10
CA GLU A 130 -3.77 8.78 6.87
C GLU A 130 -3.02 9.35 5.67
N ILE A 131 -3.53 9.10 4.47
CA ILE A 131 -3.09 9.78 3.27
C ILE A 131 -3.97 10.99 3.00
N SER A 132 -3.38 12.06 2.52
CA SER A 132 -4.11 13.24 2.08
C SER A 132 -3.54 13.78 0.78
N PHE A 133 -4.40 14.22 -0.12
CA PHE A 133 -3.99 15.05 -1.24
C PHE A 133 -3.71 16.48 -0.75
N ILE A 134 -2.70 17.12 -1.34
CA ILE A 134 -2.41 18.54 -1.14
C ILE A 134 -3.22 19.30 -2.21
N PRO A 135 -4.32 19.98 -1.86
CA PRO A 135 -5.30 20.45 -2.85
C PRO A 135 -4.71 21.31 -3.95
N GLU A 136 -3.81 22.25 -3.59
CA GLU A 136 -3.22 23.19 -4.52
C GLU A 136 -2.30 22.52 -5.55
N ILE A 137 -1.66 21.42 -5.16
CA ILE A 137 -0.79 20.65 -6.05
C ILE A 137 -1.64 19.63 -6.82
N ALA A 138 -2.54 18.94 -6.13
CA ALA A 138 -3.38 17.90 -6.72
C ALA A 138 -4.30 18.45 -7.82
N ALA A 139 -4.87 19.65 -7.64
CA ALA A 139 -5.69 20.32 -8.64
C ALA A 139 -4.96 20.53 -9.98
N ARG A 140 -3.64 20.70 -9.96
CA ARG A 140 -2.83 20.89 -11.18
C ARG A 140 -2.23 19.62 -11.70
N ALA A 141 -1.79 18.70 -10.80
CA ALA A 141 -0.97 17.55 -11.16
C ALA A 141 -1.79 16.26 -11.34
N CYS A 142 -2.93 16.10 -10.62
CA CYS A 142 -3.62 14.81 -10.57
C CYS A 142 -4.69 14.63 -11.65
N ASN A 143 -5.31 15.71 -12.16
CA ASN A 143 -6.40 15.60 -13.13
C ASN A 143 -6.04 14.77 -14.36
N ASP A 144 -4.85 14.96 -14.89
CA ASP A 144 -4.37 14.26 -16.08
C ASP A 144 -3.46 13.05 -15.76
N CYS A 145 -2.98 12.92 -14.51
CA CYS A 145 -2.00 11.89 -14.15
C CYS A 145 -2.66 10.58 -13.72
N LYS A 146 -3.27 10.55 -12.55
CA LYS A 146 -3.96 9.37 -11.93
C LYS A 146 -3.18 8.05 -11.93
N GLU A 147 -1.87 8.05 -12.24
CA GLU A 147 -1.05 6.83 -12.38
C GLU A 147 -0.91 6.03 -11.07
N CYS A 148 -1.06 6.68 -9.91
CA CYS A 148 -1.03 5.99 -8.63
C CYS A 148 -2.33 5.24 -8.29
N PHE A 149 -3.45 5.51 -8.99
CA PHE A 149 -4.74 4.90 -8.69
C PHE A 149 -4.74 3.37 -8.86
N PRO A 150 -4.28 2.81 -9.99
CA PRO A 150 -4.24 1.37 -10.16
C PRO A 150 -3.23 0.67 -9.24
N LEU A 151 -2.34 1.41 -8.58
CA LEU A 151 -1.39 0.85 -7.62
C LEU A 151 -2.02 0.62 -6.23
N CYS A 152 -3.20 1.19 -5.97
CA CYS A 152 -3.85 1.09 -4.67
C CYS A 152 -4.48 -0.30 -4.48
N PRO A 153 -3.97 -1.14 -3.57
CA PRO A 153 -4.49 -2.49 -3.39
C PRO A 153 -5.90 -2.54 -2.78
N THR A 154 -6.38 -1.42 -2.28
CA THR A 154 -7.72 -1.31 -1.69
C THR A 154 -8.70 -0.50 -2.53
N SER A 155 -8.25 0.08 -3.64
CA SER A 155 -9.01 1.01 -4.50
C SER A 155 -9.51 2.28 -3.78
N TYR A 156 -9.07 2.51 -2.56
CA TYR A 156 -9.47 3.66 -1.73
C TYR A 156 -9.10 5.01 -2.37
N LEU A 157 -7.96 5.05 -3.05
CA LEU A 157 -7.37 6.30 -3.53
C LEU A 157 -8.25 7.05 -4.53
N GLN A 158 -9.03 6.35 -5.33
CA GLN A 158 -9.97 6.97 -6.28
C GLN A 158 -11.08 7.74 -5.54
N ALA A 159 -11.67 7.13 -4.52
CA ALA A 159 -12.70 7.78 -3.71
C ALA A 159 -12.14 8.97 -2.93
N ALA A 160 -10.94 8.83 -2.36
CA ALA A 160 -10.26 9.93 -1.66
C ALA A 160 -9.97 11.11 -2.58
N PHE A 161 -9.59 10.87 -3.84
CA PHE A 161 -9.35 11.92 -4.80
C PHE A 161 -10.65 12.66 -5.17
N VAL A 162 -11.71 11.95 -5.51
CA VAL A 162 -13.02 12.55 -5.84
C VAL A 162 -13.54 13.42 -4.69
N LEU A 163 -13.39 12.94 -3.46
CA LEU A 163 -13.79 13.71 -2.28
C LEU A 163 -12.94 14.98 -2.12
N THR A 164 -11.64 14.89 -2.33
CA THR A 164 -10.73 16.05 -2.27
C THR A 164 -11.07 17.06 -3.37
N GLU A 165 -11.31 16.59 -4.59
CA GLU A 165 -11.72 17.43 -5.73
C GLU A 165 -13.01 18.21 -5.41
N ALA A 166 -14.02 17.50 -4.88
CA ALA A 166 -15.30 18.11 -4.58
C ALA A 166 -15.28 19.13 -3.42
N LEU A 167 -14.41 18.93 -2.43
CA LEU A 167 -14.41 19.70 -1.19
C LEU A 167 -13.31 20.76 -1.11
N ALA A 168 -12.19 20.53 -1.75
CA ALA A 168 -10.97 21.29 -1.50
C ALA A 168 -10.31 21.89 -2.74
N PHE A 169 -10.67 21.48 -3.95
CA PHE A 169 -10.11 22.13 -5.13
C PHE A 169 -10.73 23.53 -5.27
N PRO A 170 -9.92 24.57 -5.56
CA PRO A 170 -10.46 25.87 -5.83
C PRO A 170 -11.42 25.80 -7.02
N SER A 171 -12.65 26.27 -6.81
CA SER A 171 -13.61 26.45 -7.92
C SER A 171 -12.95 27.28 -9.01
N ALA A 172 -13.08 26.85 -10.26
CA ALA A 172 -12.66 27.67 -11.38
C ALA A 172 -13.25 29.07 -11.22
N PRO A 173 -12.49 30.14 -11.46
CA PRO A 173 -13.04 31.48 -11.39
C PRO A 173 -14.28 31.51 -12.28
N SER A 174 -15.42 31.82 -11.68
CA SER A 174 -16.67 32.01 -12.44
C SER A 174 -16.41 33.16 -13.43
N ASP A 175 -16.49 32.86 -14.72
CA ASP A 175 -16.49 33.86 -15.81
C ASP A 175 -17.76 34.75 -15.73
N ASN A 176 -17.94 35.39 -14.60
CA ASN A 176 -18.90 36.47 -14.45
C ASN A 176 -18.19 37.79 -14.71
N GLY A 177 -17.67 37.92 -15.93
CA GLY A 177 -17.32 39.23 -16.46
C GLY A 177 -18.61 40.06 -16.57
N PRO A 178 -18.57 41.35 -16.20
CA PRO A 178 -19.75 42.18 -16.31
C PRO A 178 -20.19 42.26 -17.77
N ALA A 179 -21.42 41.83 -18.01
CA ALA A 179 -22.09 42.08 -19.29
C ALA A 179 -22.13 43.58 -19.54
N LYS A 180 -21.47 44.01 -20.59
CA LYS A 180 -21.59 45.38 -21.12
C LYS A 180 -22.79 45.48 -22.04
#